data_efda2761d06f6a00d04f6a9dba2ecf17
#
_entry.id   efda2761d06f6a00d04f6a9dba2ecf17
#
_cell.length_a   1.000
_cell.length_b   1.000
_cell.length_c   1.000
_cell.angle_alpha   90.00
_cell.angle_beta   90.00
_cell.angle_gamma   90.00
#
_symmetry.space_group_name_H-M   'P 1'
#
loop_
_entity.id
_entity.type
_entity.pdbx_description
1 polymer ?
#
loop_
_entity_poly.entity_id
_entity_poly.type
_entity_poly.pdbx_seq_one_letter_code
_entity_poly.pdbx_strand_id
1 'polypeptide(L)'
;NKEEHKQALTMAPDERWSYVFGVASKASKVKRCGDDNEEGCGCLMPKKIRKENLATLIAEWDSDGIKGMSEEDAKKMNMQLTPEIVLKIFRRISDEDVSFMGFSPTFSRPDWMICQVLAVPPPAVRPSIKMDGQQRSEDDLTHIIVNIVKANKTLQEKIRDGAQAHVWQTVLQYYCATLVDNNIPGAAPVAQRSGRKLKSIKE
;
A
#
# COMPACT_ATOMS: atom_id res chain seq x y z
N ASN A 1 -11.25 -19.46 -15.08
CA ASN A 1 -11.33 -20.55 -16.03
C ASN A 1 -10.57 -21.76 -15.47
N LYS A 2 -11.18 -22.98 -15.54
CA LYS A 2 -10.58 -24.23 -14.99
C LYS A 2 -9.25 -24.59 -15.67
N GLU A 3 -9.08 -24.25 -16.93
CA GLU A 3 -7.84 -24.52 -17.68
C GLU A 3 -6.70 -23.58 -17.24
N GLU A 4 -6.98 -22.31 -17.09
CA GLU A 4 -6.01 -21.33 -16.60
C GLU A 4 -5.55 -21.66 -15.17
N HIS A 5 -6.49 -22.12 -14.33
CA HIS A 5 -6.16 -22.56 -12.98
C HIS A 5 -5.22 -23.78 -12.98
N LYS A 6 -5.52 -24.79 -13.81
CA LYS A 6 -4.65 -25.98 -13.97
C LYS A 6 -3.26 -25.57 -14.51
N GLN A 7 -3.23 -24.69 -15.50
CA GLN A 7 -1.97 -24.18 -16.06
C GLN A 7 -1.15 -23.44 -15.00
N ALA A 8 -1.77 -22.59 -14.18
CA ALA A 8 -1.09 -21.89 -13.09
C ALA A 8 -0.44 -22.86 -12.10
N LEU A 9 -1.09 -23.97 -11.78
CA LEU A 9 -0.56 -24.99 -10.83
C LEU A 9 0.68 -25.73 -11.34
N THR A 10 0.93 -25.74 -12.66
CA THR A 10 2.14 -26.38 -13.22
C THR A 10 3.37 -25.46 -13.21
N MET A 11 3.19 -24.19 -12.91
CA MET A 11 4.26 -23.17 -12.95
C MET A 11 5.02 -23.08 -11.62
N ALA A 12 6.27 -22.63 -11.68
CA ALA A 12 7.02 -22.23 -10.49
C ALA A 12 6.34 -21.02 -9.78
N PRO A 13 6.52 -20.84 -8.45
CA PRO A 13 5.80 -19.82 -7.68
C PRO A 13 5.92 -18.39 -8.22
N ASP A 14 7.10 -17.97 -8.64
CA ASP A 14 7.39 -16.65 -9.20
C ASP A 14 6.75 -16.44 -10.59
N GLU A 15 6.83 -17.44 -11.46
CA GLU A 15 6.16 -17.45 -12.76
C GLU A 15 4.65 -17.49 -12.58
N ARG A 16 4.16 -18.26 -11.61
CA ARG A 16 2.74 -18.37 -11.28
C ARG A 16 2.14 -17.04 -10.89
N TRP A 17 2.82 -16.27 -10.03
CA TRP A 17 2.36 -14.93 -9.65
C TRP A 17 2.19 -14.04 -10.87
N SER A 18 3.19 -13.99 -11.76
CA SER A 18 3.14 -13.17 -12.97
C SER A 18 2.02 -13.60 -13.90
N TYR A 19 1.81 -14.90 -14.03
CA TYR A 19 0.72 -15.45 -14.83
C TYR A 19 -0.66 -15.12 -14.26
N VAL A 20 -0.88 -15.38 -12.97
CA VAL A 20 -2.14 -15.09 -12.27
C VAL A 20 -2.46 -13.60 -12.31
N PHE A 21 -1.48 -12.74 -12.10
CA PHE A 21 -1.63 -11.29 -12.21
C PHE A 21 -2.02 -10.88 -13.64
N GLY A 22 -1.39 -11.48 -14.65
CA GLY A 22 -1.70 -11.23 -16.06
C GLY A 22 -3.13 -11.63 -16.41
N VAL A 23 -3.60 -12.78 -15.95
CA VAL A 23 -4.97 -13.27 -16.14
C VAL A 23 -5.96 -12.35 -15.40
N ALA A 24 -5.72 -12.04 -14.14
CA ALA A 24 -6.57 -11.15 -13.34
C ALA A 24 -6.67 -9.74 -13.94
N SER A 25 -5.57 -9.21 -14.48
CA SER A 25 -5.57 -7.90 -15.16
C SER A 25 -6.35 -7.89 -16.46
N LYS A 26 -6.38 -9.02 -17.21
CA LYS A 26 -7.19 -9.18 -18.42
C LYS A 26 -8.67 -9.42 -18.09
N ALA A 27 -8.94 -10.02 -16.94
CA ALA A 27 -10.29 -10.27 -16.43
C ALA A 27 -11.04 -9.00 -15.99
N SER A 28 -10.46 -7.81 -16.20
CA SER A 28 -11.13 -6.51 -15.95
C SER A 28 -12.45 -6.34 -16.74
N LYS A 29 -12.78 -7.29 -17.62
CA LYS A 29 -14.09 -7.42 -18.26
C LYS A 29 -15.14 -8.08 -17.35
N VAL A 30 -14.73 -8.78 -16.28
CA VAL A 30 -15.66 -9.37 -15.31
C VAL A 30 -16.22 -8.25 -14.46
N LYS A 31 -17.49 -7.97 -14.60
CA LYS A 31 -18.16 -6.87 -13.91
C LYS A 31 -18.53 -7.21 -12.46
N ARG A 32 -18.81 -8.49 -12.20
CA ARG A 32 -19.20 -8.96 -10.87
C ARG A 32 -18.37 -10.15 -10.42
N CYS A 33 -18.15 -10.26 -9.13
CA CYS A 33 -17.47 -11.40 -8.53
C CYS A 33 -18.29 -12.68 -8.78
N GLY A 34 -17.71 -13.65 -9.49
CA GLY A 34 -18.36 -14.93 -9.80
C GLY A 34 -19.29 -14.93 -11.01
N ASP A 35 -19.23 -13.90 -11.87
CA ASP A 35 -20.12 -13.75 -13.05
C ASP A 35 -20.11 -15.00 -13.97
N ASP A 36 -18.97 -15.71 -14.04
CA ASP A 36 -18.82 -16.87 -14.91
C ASP A 36 -19.08 -18.24 -14.23
N ASN A 37 -19.11 -18.28 -12.87
CA ASN A 37 -19.07 -19.55 -12.14
C ASN A 37 -20.13 -19.72 -11.08
N GLU A 38 -21.02 -18.76 -10.85
CA GLU A 38 -22.03 -18.74 -9.77
C GLU A 38 -21.48 -18.88 -8.32
N GLU A 39 -20.16 -18.94 -8.17
CA GLU A 39 -19.48 -19.17 -6.86
C GLU A 39 -19.06 -17.87 -6.16
N GLY A 40 -19.31 -16.71 -6.74
CA GLY A 40 -18.92 -15.42 -6.19
C GLY A 40 -19.99 -14.76 -5.32
N CYS A 41 -19.63 -13.64 -4.67
CA CYS A 41 -20.58 -12.85 -3.87
C CYS A 41 -21.48 -11.93 -4.71
N GLY A 42 -21.35 -11.90 -6.03
CA GLY A 42 -22.12 -11.04 -6.95
C GLY A 42 -21.81 -9.55 -6.87
N CYS A 43 -20.87 -9.13 -6.01
CA CYS A 43 -20.50 -7.72 -5.87
C CYS A 43 -19.79 -7.18 -7.12
N LEU A 44 -20.06 -5.92 -7.44
CA LEU A 44 -19.37 -5.22 -8.52
C LEU A 44 -17.88 -5.12 -8.24
N MET A 45 -17.08 -5.55 -9.22
CA MET A 45 -15.64 -5.44 -9.18
C MET A 45 -15.20 -4.04 -9.62
N PRO A 46 -14.17 -3.44 -9.01
CA PRO A 46 -13.60 -2.21 -9.54
C PRO A 46 -12.98 -2.45 -10.90
N LYS A 47 -13.23 -1.56 -11.84
CA LYS A 47 -12.63 -1.61 -13.18
C LYS A 47 -11.12 -1.42 -13.12
N LYS A 48 -10.67 -0.58 -12.22
CA LYS A 48 -9.27 -0.18 -12.10
C LYS A 48 -8.94 0.19 -10.66
N ILE A 49 -7.73 -0.17 -10.26
CA ILE A 49 -7.11 0.37 -9.05
C ILE A 49 -5.95 1.23 -9.51
N ARG A 50 -5.98 2.52 -9.19
CA ARG A 50 -4.92 3.45 -9.54
C ARG A 50 -4.25 4.02 -8.28
N LYS A 51 -2.99 4.36 -8.43
CA LYS A 51 -2.28 5.14 -7.43
C LYS A 51 -2.64 6.62 -7.66
N GLU A 52 -3.23 7.22 -6.67
CA GLU A 52 -3.35 8.66 -6.55
C GLU A 52 -2.14 9.20 -5.77
N ASN A 53 -2.13 10.41 -5.34
CA ASN A 53 -0.97 11.01 -4.68
C ASN A 53 -0.34 10.11 -3.59
N LEU A 54 1.00 10.14 -3.53
CA LEU A 54 1.89 9.71 -2.44
C LEU A 54 1.84 8.24 -2.00
N ALA A 55 0.74 7.70 -1.60
CA ALA A 55 0.57 6.35 -1.12
C ALA A 55 -0.91 6.00 -1.02
N THR A 56 -1.73 6.73 -1.77
CA THR A 56 -3.17 6.54 -1.79
C THR A 56 -3.54 5.72 -3.02
N LEU A 57 -4.26 4.64 -2.81
CA LEU A 57 -4.86 3.83 -3.87
C LEU A 57 -6.35 4.16 -3.95
N ILE A 58 -6.86 4.28 -5.17
CA ILE A 58 -8.28 4.47 -5.44
C ILE A 58 -8.79 3.33 -6.29
N ALA A 59 -9.84 2.68 -5.82
CA ALA A 59 -10.63 1.76 -6.60
C ALA A 59 -11.70 2.55 -7.37
N GLU A 60 -11.70 2.38 -8.68
CA GLU A 60 -12.62 3.08 -9.59
C GLU A 60 -13.61 2.08 -10.18
N TRP A 61 -14.89 2.43 -10.14
CA TRP A 61 -15.96 1.69 -10.80
C TRP A 61 -16.41 2.42 -12.06
N ASP A 62 -16.94 1.67 -13.01
CA ASP A 62 -17.51 2.19 -14.23
C ASP A 62 -19.04 2.11 -14.21
N SER A 63 -19.68 3.08 -14.83
CA SER A 63 -21.13 3.06 -15.04
C SER A 63 -21.59 2.03 -16.07
N ASP A 64 -20.68 1.57 -16.94
CA ASP A 64 -20.95 0.69 -18.08
C ASP A 64 -21.43 -0.73 -17.71
N GLY A 65 -22.39 -0.87 -16.89
CA GLY A 65 -22.93 -2.20 -16.53
C GLY A 65 -23.98 -2.13 -15.46
N ILE A 66 -24.26 -0.94 -14.97
CA ILE A 66 -25.31 -0.72 -13.97
C ILE A 66 -26.45 0.03 -14.69
N LYS A 67 -27.55 -0.69 -14.98
CA LYS A 67 -28.73 -0.06 -15.56
C LYS A 67 -29.21 1.09 -14.67
N GLY A 68 -29.23 2.31 -15.23
CA GLY A 68 -29.75 3.50 -14.55
C GLY A 68 -28.72 4.29 -13.72
N MET A 69 -27.44 3.97 -13.76
CA MET A 69 -26.38 4.76 -13.11
C MET A 69 -25.81 5.79 -14.08
N SER A 70 -25.72 7.04 -13.66
CA SER A 70 -25.04 8.09 -14.41
C SER A 70 -23.51 8.02 -14.22
N GLU A 71 -22.73 8.63 -15.14
CA GLU A 71 -21.28 8.76 -14.98
C GLU A 71 -20.90 9.52 -13.69
N GLU A 72 -21.73 10.47 -13.26
CA GLU A 72 -21.51 11.21 -12.04
C GLU A 72 -21.68 10.34 -10.78
N ASP A 73 -22.66 9.42 -10.81
CA ASP A 73 -22.87 8.49 -9.71
C ASP A 73 -21.77 7.42 -9.67
N ALA A 74 -21.26 6.97 -10.83
CA ALA A 74 -20.11 6.09 -10.88
C ALA A 74 -18.83 6.73 -10.30
N LYS A 75 -18.61 8.02 -10.56
CA LYS A 75 -17.52 8.79 -9.94
C LYS A 75 -17.64 8.88 -8.42
N LYS A 76 -18.87 8.94 -7.91
CA LYS A 76 -19.14 8.94 -6.45
C LYS A 76 -18.89 7.59 -5.80
N MET A 77 -18.88 6.50 -6.57
CA MET A 77 -18.54 5.15 -6.08
C MET A 77 -17.04 4.92 -5.91
N ASN A 78 -16.18 5.83 -6.40
CA ASN A 78 -14.75 5.70 -6.23
C ASN A 78 -14.40 5.64 -4.73
N MET A 79 -13.66 4.62 -4.35
CA MET A 79 -13.31 4.36 -2.96
C MET A 79 -11.80 4.48 -2.75
N GLN A 80 -11.43 5.29 -1.77
CA GLN A 80 -10.05 5.32 -1.30
C GLN A 80 -9.74 4.03 -0.53
N LEU A 81 -8.74 3.29 -0.99
CA LEU A 81 -8.23 2.12 -0.32
C LEU A 81 -7.21 2.54 0.73
N THR A 82 -7.65 2.69 1.96
CA THR A 82 -6.75 2.92 3.09
C THR A 82 -5.97 1.65 3.43
N PRO A 83 -4.79 1.75 4.07
CA PRO A 83 -4.04 0.57 4.53
C PRO A 83 -4.89 -0.38 5.39
N GLU A 84 -5.79 0.15 6.21
CA GLU A 84 -6.70 -0.65 7.03
C GLU A 84 -7.69 -1.47 6.20
N ILE A 85 -8.25 -0.88 5.14
CA ILE A 85 -9.15 -1.58 4.22
C ILE A 85 -8.40 -2.68 3.49
N VAL A 86 -7.21 -2.36 2.96
CA VAL A 86 -6.36 -3.34 2.26
C VAL A 86 -5.96 -4.48 3.19
N LEU A 87 -5.58 -4.17 4.43
CA LEU A 87 -5.26 -5.19 5.44
C LEU A 87 -6.44 -6.13 5.71
N LYS A 88 -7.66 -5.57 5.84
CA LYS A 88 -8.88 -6.38 6.02
C LYS A 88 -9.15 -7.30 4.83
N ILE A 89 -8.90 -6.81 3.60
CA ILE A 89 -9.03 -7.62 2.37
C ILE A 89 -7.99 -8.74 2.38
N PHE A 90 -6.72 -8.42 2.60
CA PHE A 90 -5.63 -9.39 2.54
C PHE A 90 -5.73 -10.47 3.62
N ARG A 91 -6.22 -10.15 4.80
CA ARG A 91 -6.47 -11.14 5.87
C ARG A 91 -7.54 -12.15 5.54
N ARG A 92 -8.44 -11.84 4.60
CA ARG A 92 -9.49 -12.77 4.15
C ARG A 92 -9.01 -13.75 3.08
N ILE A 93 -7.82 -13.57 2.55
CA ILE A 93 -7.23 -14.49 1.57
C ILE A 93 -6.90 -15.80 2.32
N SER A 94 -7.43 -16.91 1.83
CA SER A 94 -7.19 -18.23 2.40
C SER A 94 -5.73 -18.67 2.20
N ASP A 95 -5.24 -19.60 3.01
CA ASP A 95 -3.88 -20.14 2.87
C ASP A 95 -3.73 -20.91 1.54
N GLU A 96 -4.81 -21.49 1.04
CA GLU A 96 -4.85 -22.15 -0.26
C GLU A 96 -4.66 -21.15 -1.39
N ASP A 97 -5.37 -20.01 -1.36
CA ASP A 97 -5.24 -18.94 -2.33
C ASP A 97 -3.86 -18.27 -2.25
N VAL A 98 -3.32 -18.09 -1.06
CA VAL A 98 -1.94 -17.58 -0.86
C VAL A 98 -0.95 -18.49 -1.56
N SER A 99 -1.05 -19.82 -1.34
CA SER A 99 -0.20 -20.82 -1.99
C SER A 99 -0.40 -20.86 -3.51
N PHE A 100 -1.66 -20.74 -3.95
CA PHE A 100 -2.00 -20.69 -5.37
C PHE A 100 -1.37 -19.47 -6.07
N MET A 101 -1.36 -18.31 -5.44
CA MET A 101 -0.72 -17.10 -5.98
C MET A 101 0.81 -17.16 -6.01
N GLY A 102 1.43 -18.19 -5.45
CA GLY A 102 2.88 -18.36 -5.40
C GLY A 102 3.54 -17.82 -4.13
N PHE A 103 2.75 -17.36 -3.15
CA PHE A 103 3.26 -16.95 -1.84
C PHE A 103 3.29 -18.13 -0.85
N SER A 104 3.94 -17.92 0.28
CA SER A 104 3.97 -18.90 1.37
C SER A 104 3.04 -18.47 2.51
N PRO A 105 2.07 -19.30 2.92
CA PRO A 105 1.23 -19.01 4.08
C PRO A 105 2.01 -18.83 5.38
N THR A 106 3.18 -19.48 5.48
CA THR A 106 4.03 -19.44 6.68
C THR A 106 5.05 -18.31 6.67
N PHE A 107 5.56 -17.90 5.49
CA PHE A 107 6.70 -17.00 5.39
C PHE A 107 6.44 -15.71 4.61
N SER A 108 5.38 -15.63 3.81
CA SER A 108 5.12 -14.47 2.95
C SER A 108 3.65 -14.23 2.65
N ARG A 109 2.85 -14.05 3.70
CA ARG A 109 1.44 -13.71 3.51
C ARG A 109 1.27 -12.28 2.97
N PRO A 110 0.30 -12.03 2.07
CA PRO A 110 0.03 -10.69 1.54
C PRO A 110 -0.29 -9.64 2.61
N ASP A 111 -0.96 -10.01 3.70
CA ASP A 111 -1.30 -9.10 4.79
C ASP A 111 -0.07 -8.57 5.55
N TRP A 112 1.08 -9.25 5.48
CA TRP A 112 2.33 -8.77 6.07
C TRP A 112 2.98 -7.63 5.27
N MET A 113 2.54 -7.39 4.02
CA MET A 113 2.99 -6.25 3.23
C MET A 113 2.46 -4.92 3.79
N ILE A 114 1.42 -4.97 4.63
CA ILE A 114 0.89 -3.80 5.30
C ILE A 114 1.61 -3.62 6.64
N CYS A 115 2.45 -2.59 6.71
CA CYS A 115 3.24 -2.28 7.90
C CYS A 115 2.33 -1.81 9.04
N GLN A 116 2.22 -2.60 10.10
CA GLN A 116 1.50 -2.27 11.33
C GLN A 116 2.44 -1.81 12.44
N VAL A 117 3.68 -2.30 12.40
CA VAL A 117 4.74 -1.98 13.35
C VAL A 117 5.98 -1.60 12.55
N LEU A 118 6.49 -0.39 12.81
CA LEU A 118 7.70 0.09 12.16
C LEU A 118 8.93 -0.47 12.86
N ALA A 119 9.79 -1.18 12.13
CA ALA A 119 11.10 -1.57 12.61
C ALA A 119 12.04 -0.36 12.62
N VAL A 120 12.50 0.02 13.80
CA VAL A 120 13.45 1.13 13.95
C VAL A 120 14.87 0.59 13.90
N PRO A 121 15.70 0.99 12.91
CA PRO A 121 17.08 0.56 12.82
C PRO A 121 17.86 0.93 14.09
N PRO A 122 18.76 0.05 14.57
CA PRO A 122 19.58 0.35 15.76
C PRO A 122 20.56 1.50 15.48
N PRO A 123 21.08 2.19 16.54
CA PRO A 123 22.01 3.32 16.38
C PRO A 123 23.27 3.00 15.56
N ALA A 124 23.71 1.75 15.54
CA ALA A 124 24.87 1.33 14.75
C ALA A 124 24.67 1.49 13.23
N VAL A 125 23.42 1.38 12.74
CA VAL A 125 23.06 1.57 11.32
C VAL A 125 22.90 3.06 10.97
N ARG A 126 22.62 3.91 11.96
CA ARG A 126 22.41 5.35 11.81
C ARG A 126 23.25 6.15 12.82
N PRO A 127 24.58 6.10 12.70
CA PRO A 127 25.48 6.67 13.71
C PRO A 127 25.37 8.19 13.79
N SER A 128 25.50 8.72 15.01
CA SER A 128 25.64 10.15 15.26
C SER A 128 27.11 10.51 15.29
N ILE A 129 27.55 11.40 14.41
CA ILE A 129 28.95 11.79 14.22
C ILE A 129 29.19 13.13 14.94
N LYS A 130 30.24 13.20 15.75
CA LYS A 130 30.72 14.46 16.29
C LYS A 130 31.46 15.25 15.22
N MET A 131 31.03 16.47 14.99
CA MET A 131 31.75 17.45 14.18
C MET A 131 32.70 18.26 15.07
N ASP A 132 33.52 19.12 14.46
CA ASP A 132 34.38 20.03 15.21
C ASP A 132 33.56 20.87 16.19
N GLY A 133 33.95 20.80 17.50
CA GLY A 133 33.19 21.38 18.59
C GLY A 133 32.19 20.40 19.24
N GLN A 134 31.19 20.93 19.90
CA GLN A 134 30.16 20.12 20.59
C GLN A 134 28.98 19.71 19.69
N GLN A 135 28.99 20.09 18.41
CA GLN A 135 27.90 19.85 17.51
C GLN A 135 27.93 18.40 16.98
N ARG A 136 26.77 17.73 17.01
CA ARG A 136 26.58 16.40 16.45
C ARG A 136 25.80 16.47 15.16
N SER A 137 26.21 15.69 14.16
CA SER A 137 25.44 15.45 12.96
C SER A 137 24.75 14.10 13.04
N GLU A 138 23.45 14.09 12.90
CA GLU A 138 22.64 12.89 12.89
C GLU A 138 22.49 12.35 11.48
N ASP A 139 22.36 11.02 11.37
CA ASP A 139 22.12 10.34 10.10
C ASP A 139 20.75 10.70 9.47
N ASP A 140 20.66 10.62 8.16
CA ASP A 140 19.44 10.93 7.42
C ASP A 140 18.24 10.06 7.84
N LEU A 141 18.48 8.77 8.12
CA LEU A 141 17.43 7.88 8.65
C LEU A 141 16.90 8.35 9.99
N THR A 142 17.76 8.89 10.85
CA THR A 142 17.33 9.46 12.13
C THR A 142 16.39 10.65 11.92
N HIS A 143 16.67 11.53 10.95
CA HIS A 143 15.79 12.65 10.63
C HIS A 143 14.41 12.18 10.13
N ILE A 144 14.37 11.16 9.26
CA ILE A 144 13.09 10.61 8.78
C ILE A 144 12.30 9.97 9.92
N ILE A 145 12.96 9.18 10.78
CA ILE A 145 12.32 8.53 11.94
C ILE A 145 11.76 9.57 12.91
N VAL A 146 12.47 10.66 13.17
CA VAL A 146 11.98 11.77 14.00
C VAL A 146 10.69 12.36 13.42
N ASN A 147 10.61 12.53 12.09
CA ASN A 147 9.40 13.01 11.44
C ASN A 147 8.23 12.01 11.59
N ILE A 148 8.50 10.71 11.48
CA ILE A 148 7.50 9.66 11.72
C ILE A 148 6.97 9.73 13.15
N VAL A 149 7.87 9.80 14.14
CA VAL A 149 7.48 9.87 15.56
C VAL A 149 6.65 11.11 15.85
N LYS A 150 7.06 12.28 15.33
CA LYS A 150 6.29 13.54 15.46
C LYS A 150 4.91 13.43 14.82
N ALA A 151 4.83 12.93 13.58
CA ALA A 151 3.55 12.77 12.87
C ALA A 151 2.63 11.79 13.61
N ASN A 152 3.17 10.67 14.13
CA ASN A 152 2.40 9.71 14.92
C ASN A 152 1.86 10.33 16.22
N LYS A 153 2.69 11.09 16.93
CA LYS A 153 2.27 11.80 18.16
C LYS A 153 1.14 12.79 17.86
N THR A 154 1.30 13.61 16.82
CA THR A 154 0.26 14.56 16.40
C THR A 154 -1.03 13.84 15.99
N LEU A 155 -0.93 12.72 15.27
CA LEU A 155 -2.10 11.91 14.92
C LEU A 155 -2.84 11.40 16.18
N GLN A 156 -2.10 10.90 17.17
CA GLN A 156 -2.68 10.44 18.44
C GLN A 156 -3.40 11.57 19.18
N GLU A 157 -2.81 12.76 19.23
CA GLU A 157 -3.41 13.95 19.83
C GLU A 157 -4.70 14.33 19.09
N LYS A 158 -4.69 14.37 17.75
CA LYS A 158 -5.87 14.69 16.94
C LYS A 158 -7.00 13.67 17.06
N ILE A 159 -6.68 12.38 17.17
CA ILE A 159 -7.68 11.34 17.44
C ILE A 159 -8.32 11.56 18.82
N ARG A 160 -7.51 11.88 19.83
CA ARG A 160 -8.01 12.15 21.20
C ARG A 160 -8.92 13.37 21.26
N ASP A 161 -8.58 14.41 20.49
CA ASP A 161 -9.34 15.66 20.41
C ASP A 161 -10.61 15.54 19.54
N GLY A 162 -10.90 14.39 18.93
CA GLY A 162 -12.01 14.17 18.01
C GLY A 162 -11.91 14.95 16.69
N ALA A 163 -10.74 15.47 16.35
CA ALA A 163 -10.47 16.22 15.12
C ALA A 163 -10.33 15.30 13.91
N GLN A 164 -10.36 15.89 12.70
CA GLN A 164 -10.17 15.15 11.44
C GLN A 164 -8.80 14.47 11.38
N ALA A 165 -8.73 13.21 11.79
CA ALA A 165 -7.50 12.43 11.83
C ALA A 165 -6.96 12.06 10.43
N HIS A 166 -7.83 12.06 9.40
CA HIS A 166 -7.49 11.59 8.05
C HIS A 166 -6.28 12.30 7.42
N VAL A 167 -6.17 13.62 7.57
CA VAL A 167 -5.03 14.39 7.06
C VAL A 167 -3.72 13.92 7.70
N TRP A 168 -3.74 13.69 9.00
CA TRP A 168 -2.56 13.25 9.76
C TRP A 168 -2.20 11.78 9.51
N GLN A 169 -3.18 10.94 9.20
CA GLN A 169 -2.93 9.58 8.71
C GLN A 169 -2.15 9.62 7.39
N THR A 170 -2.55 10.48 6.45
CA THR A 170 -1.84 10.65 5.17
C THR A 170 -0.42 11.17 5.38
N VAL A 171 -0.22 12.12 6.29
CA VAL A 171 1.12 12.64 6.64
C VAL A 171 2.00 11.55 7.25
N LEU A 172 1.47 10.76 8.18
CA LEU A 172 2.21 9.64 8.79
C LEU A 172 2.60 8.60 7.73
N GLN A 173 1.66 8.24 6.85
CA GLN A 173 1.93 7.30 5.76
C GLN A 173 2.99 7.82 4.80
N TYR A 174 2.99 9.10 4.49
CA TYR A 174 4.03 9.75 3.68
C TYR A 174 5.41 9.58 4.31
N TYR A 175 5.58 9.90 5.58
CA TYR A 175 6.88 9.74 6.24
C TYR A 175 7.32 8.28 6.35
N CYS A 176 6.40 7.35 6.59
CA CYS A 176 6.71 5.92 6.58
C CYS A 176 7.17 5.45 5.18
N ALA A 177 6.51 5.92 4.12
CA ALA A 177 6.90 5.60 2.75
C ALA A 177 8.27 6.17 2.39
N THR A 178 8.58 7.40 2.82
CA THR A 178 9.87 8.05 2.55
C THR A 178 11.03 7.43 3.31
N LEU A 179 10.79 6.71 4.41
CA LEU A 179 11.81 5.92 5.07
C LEU A 179 12.30 4.78 4.17
N VAL A 180 11.41 4.16 3.42
CA VAL A 180 11.74 3.07 2.49
C VAL A 180 12.31 3.62 1.18
N ASP A 181 11.61 4.57 0.57
CA ASP A 181 11.99 5.21 -0.71
C ASP A 181 11.62 6.69 -0.70
N ASN A 182 12.62 7.56 -0.64
CA ASN A 182 12.42 9.03 -0.66
C ASN A 182 12.36 9.59 -2.09
N ASN A 183 12.27 8.74 -3.13
CA ASN A 183 12.09 9.12 -4.54
C ASN A 183 10.69 8.79 -5.05
N ILE A 184 9.66 8.98 -4.24
CA ILE A 184 8.28 8.66 -4.63
C ILE A 184 7.83 9.59 -5.77
N PRO A 185 7.44 9.07 -6.94
CA PRO A 185 6.96 9.88 -8.05
C PRO A 185 5.72 10.70 -7.65
N GLY A 186 5.73 12.00 -7.98
CA GLY A 186 4.63 12.92 -7.68
C GLY A 186 4.61 13.46 -6.26
N ALA A 187 5.61 13.12 -5.43
CA ALA A 187 5.77 13.66 -4.09
C ALA A 187 7.07 14.45 -3.94
N ALA A 188 7.04 15.55 -3.20
CA ALA A 188 8.27 16.22 -2.81
C ALA A 188 9.07 15.32 -1.86
N PRO A 189 10.37 15.09 -2.11
CA PRO A 189 11.19 14.31 -1.19
C PRO A 189 11.39 15.04 0.13
N VAL A 190 11.53 14.29 1.21
CA VAL A 190 11.95 14.86 2.49
C VAL A 190 13.40 15.34 2.38
N ALA A 191 13.64 16.56 2.79
CA ALA A 191 14.96 17.21 2.71
C ALA A 191 15.36 17.84 4.03
N GLN A 192 16.66 18.08 4.18
CA GLN A 192 17.21 18.91 5.26
C GLN A 192 16.86 20.40 5.03
N ARG A 193 17.04 21.21 6.06
CA ARG A 193 16.88 22.69 5.94
C ARG A 193 17.74 23.31 4.83
N SER A 194 18.87 22.71 4.52
CA SER A 194 19.76 23.12 3.42
C SER A 194 19.21 22.79 2.02
N GLY A 195 18.08 22.11 1.92
CA GLY A 195 17.52 21.63 0.66
C GLY A 195 18.09 20.29 0.20
N ARG A 196 19.12 19.74 0.88
CA ARG A 196 19.66 18.42 0.55
C ARG A 196 18.63 17.32 0.87
N LYS A 197 18.29 16.54 -0.13
CA LYS A 197 17.42 15.37 0.01
C LYS A 197 18.01 14.37 0.99
N LEU A 198 17.17 13.83 1.88
CA LEU A 198 17.55 12.76 2.79
C LEU A 198 17.64 11.42 2.06
N LYS A 199 18.63 10.62 2.39
CA LYS A 199 18.76 9.24 1.92
C LYS A 199 17.80 8.33 2.67
N SER A 200 17.14 7.46 1.93
CA SER A 200 16.23 6.42 2.44
C SER A 200 16.93 5.06 2.54
N ILE A 201 16.23 4.05 3.05
CA ILE A 201 16.77 2.68 3.14
C ILE A 201 17.16 2.12 1.77
N LYS A 202 16.44 2.52 0.72
CA LYS A 202 16.68 2.04 -0.64
C LYS A 202 17.96 2.63 -1.28
N GLU A 203 18.47 3.75 -0.79
CA GLU A 203 19.65 4.47 -1.30
C GLU A 203 20.90 4.16 -0.49
#